data_a60aa2c7ccceb04357ed5240b0946e8c
#
_entry.id   a60aa2c7ccceb04357ed5240b0946e8c
#
_cell.length_a   1.000
_cell.length_b   1.000
_cell.length_c   1.000
_cell.angle_alpha   90.00
_cell.angle_beta   90.00
_cell.angle_gamma   90.00
#
_symmetry.space_group_name_H-M   'P 1'
#
loop_
_entity.id
_entity.type
_entity.pdbx_description
1 polymer ?
#
loop_
_entity_poly.entity_id
_entity_poly.type
_entity_poly.pdbx_seq_one_letter_code
_entity_poly.pdbx_strand_id
1 'polypeptide(L)'
;LGQYAFAAIGAYMTAYYAVELNFFVALFLGVAWGVGAAIVIGVPALRLRGLYLGVATLGFALVVSRWMLSIGRLNNNPVGGAKVTPPEIFGRWDLRTDKQAYYYLCVVALGVVLYLLWRLRRSGVGRTLIAVRDNELTAAAYTISPTKAKLIAFAVSGGVGALAGGLLVPGNGSVFPIQFPVSESLAVMSIAVVGGISSLTGAVLGTIILVGLPTVFESSSQVRLFSSGLGMLIVLMYFPGGLISLVHNGRDAFLTWLAERTEWTPPAKGQQGTVATLSARTHSAETTQPDLAALTANDVAVSFGGRLAVAGASIGVGQGEIVGLIGTNGAGKTTLMNAVSGFVPS
;
A
#
# COMPACT_ATOMS: atom_id res chain seq x y z
N LEU A 1 0.31 -9.11 -3.42
CA LEU A 1 0.75 -10.48 -3.11
C LEU A 1 1.88 -10.98 -4.03
N GLY A 2 2.14 -10.39 -5.21
CA GLY A 2 3.17 -10.82 -6.17
C GLY A 2 4.51 -10.08 -6.09
N GLN A 3 4.89 -9.50 -4.96
CA GLN A 3 6.07 -8.61 -4.88
C GLN A 3 7.39 -9.35 -5.15
N TYR A 4 7.52 -10.57 -4.65
CA TYR A 4 8.73 -11.37 -4.90
C TYR A 4 8.88 -11.78 -6.37
N ALA A 5 7.78 -11.84 -7.14
CA ALA A 5 7.88 -12.04 -8.59
C ALA A 5 8.56 -10.85 -9.29
N PHE A 6 8.22 -9.62 -8.91
CA PHE A 6 8.90 -8.44 -9.45
C PHE A 6 10.36 -8.38 -8.99
N ALA A 7 10.64 -8.76 -7.75
CA ALA A 7 12.01 -8.88 -7.26
C ALA A 7 12.80 -9.94 -8.06
N ALA A 8 12.20 -11.09 -8.35
CA ALA A 8 12.80 -12.12 -9.16
C ALA A 8 13.11 -11.64 -10.59
N ILE A 9 12.14 -10.94 -11.24
CA ILE A 9 12.35 -10.34 -12.56
C ILE A 9 13.52 -9.35 -12.52
N GLY A 10 13.54 -8.46 -11.53
CA GLY A 10 14.61 -7.49 -11.35
C GLY A 10 15.97 -8.14 -11.15
N ALA A 11 16.05 -9.16 -10.29
CA ALA A 11 17.28 -9.91 -10.02
C ALA A 11 17.82 -10.59 -11.29
N TYR A 12 16.96 -11.36 -11.98
CA TYR A 12 17.38 -12.10 -13.18
C TYR A 12 17.78 -11.18 -14.33
N MET A 13 17.03 -10.11 -14.58
CA MET A 13 17.37 -9.16 -15.64
C MET A 13 18.62 -8.36 -15.29
N THR A 14 18.80 -7.97 -14.04
CA THR A 14 20.05 -7.33 -13.59
C THR A 14 21.22 -8.30 -13.77
N ALA A 15 21.08 -9.57 -13.38
CA ALA A 15 22.10 -10.59 -13.55
C ALA A 15 22.45 -10.82 -15.03
N TYR A 16 21.44 -10.88 -15.89
CA TYR A 16 21.62 -11.08 -17.33
C TYR A 16 22.41 -9.94 -17.99
N TYR A 17 22.02 -8.69 -17.72
CA TYR A 17 22.70 -7.54 -18.30
C TYR A 17 24.02 -7.19 -17.62
N ALA A 18 24.25 -7.58 -16.37
CA ALA A 18 25.51 -7.32 -15.66
C ALA A 18 26.71 -8.14 -16.20
N VAL A 19 26.47 -9.08 -17.10
CA VAL A 19 27.55 -9.81 -17.79
C VAL A 19 28.30 -8.91 -18.77
N GLU A 20 27.56 -8.03 -19.46
CA GLU A 20 28.12 -7.20 -20.54
C GLU A 20 28.13 -5.71 -20.18
N LEU A 21 27.28 -5.29 -19.26
CA LEU A 21 27.09 -3.87 -18.91
C LEU A 21 27.53 -3.58 -17.48
N ASN A 22 27.77 -2.29 -17.20
CA ASN A 22 28.01 -1.83 -15.85
C ASN A 22 26.80 -2.16 -14.94
N PHE A 23 27.08 -2.56 -13.70
CA PHE A 23 26.06 -2.98 -12.72
C PHE A 23 24.90 -1.98 -12.57
N PHE A 24 25.19 -0.69 -12.49
CA PHE A 24 24.15 0.33 -12.34
C PHE A 24 23.24 0.44 -13.56
N VAL A 25 23.79 0.26 -14.76
CA VAL A 25 23.01 0.22 -16.00
C VAL A 25 22.18 -1.06 -16.04
N ALA A 26 22.77 -2.19 -15.68
CA ALA A 26 22.05 -3.46 -15.57
C ALA A 26 20.91 -3.40 -14.53
N LEU A 27 21.16 -2.77 -13.39
CA LEU A 27 20.16 -2.54 -12.34
C LEU A 27 19.00 -1.67 -12.86
N PHE A 28 19.31 -0.59 -13.57
CA PHE A 28 18.30 0.27 -14.18
C PHE A 28 17.44 -0.49 -15.20
N LEU A 29 18.06 -1.30 -16.05
CA LEU A 29 17.33 -2.16 -17.00
C LEU A 29 16.49 -3.21 -16.28
N GLY A 30 17.00 -3.83 -15.21
CA GLY A 30 16.23 -4.74 -14.36
C GLY A 30 14.99 -4.09 -13.77
N VAL A 31 15.12 -2.85 -13.28
CA VAL A 31 13.99 -2.04 -12.80
C VAL A 31 13.00 -1.74 -13.93
N ALA A 32 13.48 -1.38 -15.12
CA ALA A 32 12.63 -1.11 -16.28
C ALA A 32 11.81 -2.35 -16.68
N TRP A 33 12.41 -3.54 -16.68
CA TRP A 33 11.72 -4.80 -16.90
C TRP A 33 10.66 -5.08 -15.83
N GLY A 34 10.96 -4.82 -14.55
CA GLY A 34 10.01 -4.94 -13.46
C GLY A 34 8.81 -4.01 -13.59
N VAL A 35 9.05 -2.74 -14.00
CA VAL A 35 7.97 -1.78 -14.32
C VAL A 35 7.15 -2.26 -15.53
N GLY A 36 7.80 -2.72 -16.59
CA GLY A 36 7.13 -3.27 -17.76
C GLY A 36 6.24 -4.46 -17.42
N ALA A 37 6.75 -5.42 -16.66
CA ALA A 37 5.99 -6.55 -16.17
C ALA A 37 4.80 -6.13 -15.29
N ALA A 38 4.99 -5.14 -14.42
CA ALA A 38 3.93 -4.61 -13.58
C ALA A 38 2.81 -3.96 -14.42
N ILE A 39 3.14 -3.25 -15.49
CA ILE A 39 2.16 -2.66 -16.40
C ILE A 39 1.41 -3.77 -17.16
N VAL A 40 2.13 -4.73 -17.74
CA VAL A 40 1.53 -5.84 -18.52
C VAL A 40 0.54 -6.64 -17.67
N ILE A 41 0.87 -6.91 -16.43
CA ILE A 41 0.02 -7.67 -15.52
C ILE A 41 -1.03 -6.78 -14.86
N GLY A 42 -0.68 -5.52 -14.57
CA GLY A 42 -1.59 -4.54 -14.02
C GLY A 42 -2.84 -4.33 -14.87
N VAL A 43 -2.69 -4.26 -16.20
CA VAL A 43 -3.83 -4.04 -17.12
C VAL A 43 -4.95 -5.09 -16.95
N PRO A 44 -4.72 -6.40 -17.05
CA PRO A 44 -5.77 -7.39 -16.80
C PRO A 44 -6.16 -7.48 -15.33
N ALA A 45 -5.21 -7.32 -14.40
CA ALA A 45 -5.46 -7.39 -12.96
C ALA A 45 -6.42 -6.30 -12.47
N LEU A 46 -6.40 -5.11 -13.08
CA LEU A 46 -7.30 -4.01 -12.72
C LEU A 46 -8.77 -4.25 -13.07
N ARG A 47 -9.07 -5.25 -13.92
CA ARG A 47 -10.44 -5.69 -14.19
C ARG A 47 -11.00 -6.56 -13.07
N LEU A 48 -10.14 -7.08 -12.20
CA LEU A 48 -10.50 -7.93 -11.08
C LEU A 48 -10.65 -7.08 -9.81
N ARG A 49 -11.63 -7.41 -8.97
CA ARG A 49 -11.89 -6.69 -7.72
C ARG A 49 -11.72 -7.62 -6.52
N GLY A 50 -11.29 -7.04 -5.40
CA GLY A 50 -11.21 -7.74 -4.12
C GLY A 50 -10.31 -8.98 -4.16
N LEU A 51 -10.80 -10.12 -3.71
CA LEU A 51 -10.07 -11.36 -3.56
C LEU A 51 -9.49 -11.89 -4.88
N TYR A 52 -10.22 -11.72 -5.99
CA TYR A 52 -9.77 -12.18 -7.31
C TYR A 52 -8.47 -11.50 -7.77
N LEU A 53 -8.28 -10.22 -7.43
CA LEU A 53 -7.03 -9.52 -7.69
C LEU A 53 -5.86 -10.15 -6.90
N GLY A 54 -6.11 -10.53 -5.64
CA GLY A 54 -5.12 -11.24 -4.82
C GLY A 54 -4.73 -12.59 -5.43
N VAL A 55 -5.70 -13.39 -5.85
CA VAL A 55 -5.47 -14.70 -6.48
C VAL A 55 -4.71 -14.54 -7.80
N ALA A 56 -5.08 -13.57 -8.64
CA ALA A 56 -4.40 -13.31 -9.91
C ALA A 56 -2.93 -12.91 -9.71
N THR A 57 -2.62 -12.05 -8.73
CA THR A 57 -1.24 -11.65 -8.42
C THR A 57 -0.42 -12.78 -7.81
N LEU A 58 -1.04 -13.70 -7.06
CA LEU A 58 -0.43 -14.93 -6.59
C LEU A 58 -0.14 -15.91 -7.74
N GLY A 59 -1.12 -16.10 -8.64
CA GLY A 59 -0.95 -16.91 -9.86
C GLY A 59 0.20 -16.39 -10.72
N PHE A 60 0.31 -15.06 -10.87
CA PHE A 60 1.46 -14.46 -11.54
C PHE A 60 2.79 -14.80 -10.84
N ALA A 61 2.85 -14.71 -9.52
CA ALA A 61 4.06 -15.05 -8.78
C ALA A 61 4.47 -16.54 -9.01
N LEU A 62 3.49 -17.45 -9.08
CA LEU A 62 3.73 -18.85 -9.42
C LEU A 62 4.25 -19.02 -10.84
N VAL A 63 3.68 -18.34 -11.82
CA VAL A 63 4.13 -18.38 -13.22
C VAL A 63 5.57 -17.88 -13.33
N VAL A 64 5.89 -16.75 -12.70
CA VAL A 64 7.26 -16.23 -12.71
C VAL A 64 8.23 -17.22 -12.08
N SER A 65 7.95 -17.69 -10.85
CA SER A 65 8.88 -18.56 -10.11
C SER A 65 9.07 -19.94 -10.74
N ARG A 66 8.05 -20.49 -11.39
CA ARG A 66 8.07 -21.85 -11.93
C ARG A 66 8.42 -21.95 -13.42
N TRP A 67 8.01 -20.96 -14.20
CA TRP A 67 8.17 -21.01 -15.66
C TRP A 67 9.17 -19.98 -16.18
N MET A 68 8.98 -18.69 -15.86
CA MET A 68 9.83 -17.64 -16.43
C MET A 68 11.29 -17.77 -16.00
N LEU A 69 11.54 -18.10 -14.73
CA LEU A 69 12.90 -18.27 -14.22
C LEU A 69 13.56 -19.59 -14.66
N SER A 70 12.80 -20.52 -15.23
CA SER A 70 13.36 -21.77 -15.80
C SER A 70 13.75 -21.64 -17.28
N ILE A 71 13.53 -20.49 -17.92
CA ILE A 71 13.91 -20.26 -19.32
C ILE A 71 15.43 -20.31 -19.44
N GLY A 72 15.94 -21.26 -20.25
CA GLY A 72 17.37 -21.53 -20.36
C GLY A 72 18.24 -20.36 -20.80
N ARG A 73 17.67 -19.38 -21.54
CA ARG A 73 18.39 -18.15 -21.93
C ARG A 73 18.70 -17.21 -20.74
N LEU A 74 17.97 -17.31 -19.65
CA LEU A 74 18.20 -16.54 -18.44
C LEU A 74 19.11 -17.27 -17.45
N ASN A 75 19.36 -18.56 -17.69
CA ASN A 75 20.16 -19.43 -16.85
C ASN A 75 21.52 -19.69 -17.54
N ASN A 76 22.50 -18.86 -17.26
CA ASN A 76 23.87 -18.99 -17.80
C ASN A 76 24.78 -19.85 -16.90
N ASN A 77 24.24 -20.48 -15.87
CA ASN A 77 24.97 -21.37 -14.95
C ASN A 77 24.57 -22.84 -15.20
N PRO A 78 25.53 -23.78 -15.33
CA PRO A 78 25.27 -25.21 -15.53
C PRO A 78 24.49 -25.88 -14.37
N VAL A 79 24.49 -25.27 -13.18
CA VAL A 79 23.74 -25.74 -12.00
C VAL A 79 22.33 -25.15 -11.96
N GLY A 80 21.93 -24.34 -12.96
CA GLY A 80 20.72 -23.54 -12.99
C GLY A 80 20.90 -22.18 -12.32
N GLY A 81 20.13 -21.19 -12.77
CA GLY A 81 20.21 -19.81 -12.28
C GLY A 81 21.13 -18.90 -13.10
N ALA A 82 21.20 -17.65 -12.72
CA ALA A 82 22.04 -16.64 -13.37
C ALA A 82 23.28 -16.34 -12.53
N LYS A 83 24.46 -16.56 -13.11
CA LYS A 83 25.73 -16.21 -12.48
C LYS A 83 26.05 -14.74 -12.79
N VAL A 84 26.51 -14.03 -11.79
CA VAL A 84 26.87 -12.62 -11.90
C VAL A 84 28.35 -12.45 -11.62
N THR A 85 29.02 -11.68 -12.48
CA THR A 85 30.35 -11.17 -12.18
C THR A 85 30.18 -10.08 -11.11
N PRO A 86 30.92 -10.14 -9.98
CA PRO A 86 30.78 -9.15 -8.92
C PRO A 86 31.02 -7.75 -9.49
N PRO A 87 30.11 -6.78 -9.25
CA PRO A 87 30.33 -5.44 -9.73
C PRO A 87 31.39 -4.75 -8.88
N GLU A 88 32.37 -4.13 -9.55
CA GLU A 88 33.32 -3.23 -8.93
C GLU A 88 32.77 -1.80 -8.94
N ILE A 89 32.61 -1.17 -7.78
CA ILE A 89 32.28 0.25 -7.68
C ILE A 89 33.56 1.07 -7.73
N PHE A 90 33.66 1.94 -8.74
CA PHE A 90 34.81 2.82 -8.98
C PHE A 90 36.16 2.08 -9.11
N GLY A 91 36.19 0.79 -9.51
CA GLY A 91 37.40 0.01 -9.66
C GLY A 91 38.17 -0.24 -8.36
N ARG A 92 37.54 0.00 -7.20
CA ARG A 92 38.16 -0.14 -5.88
C ARG A 92 37.43 -1.06 -4.91
N TRP A 93 36.10 -1.13 -5.02
CA TRP A 93 35.30 -1.91 -4.07
C TRP A 93 34.56 -3.03 -4.81
N ASP A 94 35.05 -4.26 -4.61
CA ASP A 94 34.35 -5.46 -5.03
C ASP A 94 33.21 -5.75 -4.02
N LEU A 95 31.97 -5.54 -4.44
CA LEU A 95 30.78 -5.72 -3.59
C LEU A 95 30.56 -7.14 -3.07
N ARG A 96 31.30 -8.12 -3.60
CA ARG A 96 31.22 -9.49 -3.12
C ARG A 96 32.16 -9.74 -1.93
N THR A 97 33.36 -9.20 -1.98
CA THR A 97 34.38 -9.33 -0.94
C THR A 97 34.21 -8.32 0.16
N ASP A 98 33.84 -7.08 -0.18
CA ASP A 98 33.60 -6.01 0.78
C ASP A 98 32.12 -5.94 1.19
N LYS A 99 31.77 -6.72 2.23
CA LYS A 99 30.41 -6.73 2.79
C LYS A 99 29.95 -5.38 3.34
N GLN A 100 30.90 -4.54 3.77
CA GLN A 100 30.58 -3.20 4.30
C GLN A 100 30.15 -2.27 3.16
N ALA A 101 30.87 -2.28 2.03
CA ALA A 101 30.49 -1.49 0.86
C ALA A 101 29.11 -1.90 0.33
N TYR A 102 28.85 -3.20 0.27
CA TYR A 102 27.52 -3.72 -0.12
C TYR A 102 26.42 -3.28 0.85
N TYR A 103 26.68 -3.33 2.15
CA TYR A 103 25.73 -2.85 3.16
C TYR A 103 25.39 -1.37 2.97
N TYR A 104 26.42 -0.51 2.81
CA TYR A 104 26.19 0.92 2.58
C TYR A 104 25.45 1.20 1.27
N LEU A 105 25.72 0.46 0.21
CA LEU A 105 24.95 0.55 -1.04
C LEU A 105 23.47 0.27 -0.81
N CYS A 106 23.12 -0.79 -0.08
CA CYS A 106 21.74 -1.13 0.24
C CYS A 106 21.07 -0.05 1.11
N VAL A 107 21.78 0.49 2.10
CA VAL A 107 21.26 1.57 2.97
C VAL A 107 21.01 2.85 2.18
N VAL A 108 21.94 3.23 1.30
CA VAL A 108 21.79 4.41 0.43
C VAL A 108 20.62 4.20 -0.53
N ALA A 109 20.51 3.03 -1.17
CA ALA A 109 19.40 2.70 -2.05
C ALA A 109 18.05 2.76 -1.32
N LEU A 110 17.98 2.22 -0.10
CA LEU A 110 16.80 2.32 0.75
C LEU A 110 16.44 3.77 1.04
N GLY A 111 17.42 4.60 1.43
CA GLY A 111 17.22 6.03 1.68
C GLY A 111 16.68 6.78 0.46
N VAL A 112 17.24 6.51 -0.72
CA VAL A 112 16.80 7.09 -1.99
C VAL A 112 15.35 6.66 -2.30
N VAL A 113 15.02 5.37 -2.17
CA VAL A 113 13.66 4.87 -2.41
C VAL A 113 12.67 5.50 -1.44
N LEU A 114 12.98 5.56 -0.15
CA LEU A 114 12.12 6.20 0.85
C LEU A 114 11.91 7.69 0.55
N TYR A 115 12.96 8.40 0.16
CA TYR A 115 12.86 9.80 -0.25
C TYR A 115 11.98 9.99 -1.49
N LEU A 116 12.17 9.15 -2.52
CA LEU A 116 11.35 9.21 -3.74
C LEU A 116 9.89 8.90 -3.46
N LEU A 117 9.59 7.89 -2.66
CA LEU A 117 8.22 7.53 -2.26
C LEU A 117 7.58 8.63 -1.39
N TRP A 118 8.33 9.24 -0.49
CA TRP A 118 7.87 10.38 0.30
C TRP A 118 7.54 11.58 -0.59
N ARG A 119 8.40 11.90 -1.55
CA ARG A 119 8.18 12.96 -2.55
C ARG A 119 6.98 12.64 -3.44
N LEU A 120 6.87 11.39 -3.92
CA LEU A 120 5.72 10.92 -4.69
C LEU A 120 4.43 11.13 -3.92
N ARG A 121 4.39 10.73 -2.64
CA ARG A 121 3.20 10.87 -1.78
C ARG A 121 2.74 12.32 -1.63
N ARG A 122 3.66 13.28 -1.64
CA ARG A 122 3.38 14.73 -1.56
C ARG A 122 3.04 15.37 -2.91
N SER A 123 3.29 14.69 -4.01
CA SER A 123 3.02 15.15 -5.36
C SER A 123 1.53 15.10 -5.72
N GLY A 124 1.16 15.72 -6.85
CA GLY A 124 -0.19 15.59 -7.42
C GLY A 124 -0.58 14.14 -7.68
N VAL A 125 0.35 13.33 -8.23
CA VAL A 125 0.14 11.90 -8.46
C VAL A 125 -0.13 11.16 -7.14
N GLY A 126 0.64 11.43 -6.08
CA GLY A 126 0.41 10.82 -4.77
C GLY A 126 -0.96 11.15 -4.21
N ARG A 127 -1.44 12.38 -4.37
CA ARG A 127 -2.79 12.79 -3.95
C ARG A 127 -3.89 12.06 -4.73
N THR A 128 -3.72 11.86 -6.05
CA THR A 128 -4.68 11.07 -6.84
C THR A 128 -4.71 9.59 -6.41
N LEU A 129 -3.53 9.01 -6.10
CA LEU A 129 -3.45 7.63 -5.58
C LEU A 129 -4.19 7.48 -4.24
N ILE A 130 -4.04 8.45 -3.33
CA ILE A 130 -4.73 8.46 -2.04
C ILE A 130 -6.24 8.62 -2.25
N ALA A 131 -6.68 9.55 -3.09
CA ALA A 131 -8.09 9.77 -3.38
C ALA A 131 -8.78 8.50 -3.93
N VAL A 132 -8.13 7.80 -4.89
CA VAL A 132 -8.65 6.55 -5.45
C VAL A 132 -8.66 5.42 -4.42
N ARG A 133 -7.68 5.36 -3.51
CA ARG A 133 -7.64 4.39 -2.41
C ARG A 133 -8.80 4.60 -1.44
N ASP A 134 -9.08 5.84 -1.09
CA ASP A 134 -10.08 6.18 -0.08
C ASP A 134 -11.51 6.02 -0.63
N ASN A 135 -11.77 6.50 -1.84
CA ASN A 135 -13.05 6.27 -2.53
C ASN A 135 -12.90 6.38 -4.05
N GLU A 136 -12.98 5.24 -4.72
CA GLU A 136 -12.81 5.13 -6.18
C GLU A 136 -13.91 5.86 -6.96
N LEU A 137 -15.17 5.77 -6.50
CA LEU A 137 -16.31 6.41 -7.15
C LEU A 137 -16.26 7.93 -7.03
N THR A 138 -15.98 8.43 -5.83
CA THR A 138 -15.83 9.87 -5.60
C THR A 138 -14.66 10.44 -6.39
N ALA A 139 -13.51 9.74 -6.45
CA ALA A 139 -12.37 10.17 -7.25
C ALA A 139 -12.71 10.26 -8.74
N ALA A 140 -13.49 9.29 -9.27
CA ALA A 140 -13.95 9.29 -10.66
C ALA A 140 -14.87 10.47 -10.96
N ALA A 141 -15.73 10.88 -10.03
CA ALA A 141 -16.59 12.05 -10.17
C ALA A 141 -15.79 13.38 -10.31
N TYR A 142 -14.58 13.43 -9.74
CA TYR A 142 -13.65 14.54 -9.88
C TYR A 142 -12.66 14.39 -11.05
N THR A 143 -13.06 13.71 -12.13
CA THR A 143 -12.25 13.51 -13.36
C THR A 143 -10.95 12.70 -13.18
N ILE A 144 -10.71 12.09 -12.01
CA ILE A 144 -9.57 11.23 -11.78
C ILE A 144 -9.86 9.85 -12.39
N SER A 145 -9.00 9.37 -13.29
CA SER A 145 -9.12 8.00 -13.81
C SER A 145 -8.60 6.97 -12.80
N PRO A 146 -9.45 6.14 -12.17
CA PRO A 146 -9.00 5.13 -11.21
C PRO A 146 -8.07 4.10 -11.83
N THR A 147 -8.32 3.72 -13.09
CA THR A 147 -7.50 2.74 -13.83
C THR A 147 -6.06 3.24 -14.00
N LYS A 148 -5.89 4.50 -14.44
CA LYS A 148 -4.55 5.09 -14.59
C LYS A 148 -3.83 5.20 -13.25
N ALA A 149 -4.52 5.65 -12.21
CA ALA A 149 -3.96 5.75 -10.86
C ALA A 149 -3.49 4.38 -10.35
N LYS A 150 -4.32 3.35 -10.43
CA LYS A 150 -3.95 1.99 -10.04
C LYS A 150 -2.77 1.46 -10.84
N LEU A 151 -2.74 1.70 -12.16
CA LEU A 151 -1.64 1.26 -13.02
C LEU A 151 -0.31 1.92 -12.64
N ILE A 152 -0.33 3.22 -12.31
CA ILE A 152 0.85 3.92 -11.79
C ILE A 152 1.31 3.30 -10.46
N ALA A 153 0.38 2.98 -9.55
CA ALA A 153 0.71 2.31 -8.29
C ALA A 153 1.37 0.94 -8.53
N PHE A 154 0.84 0.15 -9.48
CA PHE A 154 1.44 -1.13 -9.89
C PHE A 154 2.85 -0.95 -10.47
N ALA A 155 3.04 0.02 -11.37
CA ALA A 155 4.32 0.32 -11.99
C ALA A 155 5.38 0.72 -10.95
N VAL A 156 5.04 1.63 -10.03
CA VAL A 156 5.93 2.05 -8.94
C VAL A 156 6.26 0.86 -8.03
N SER A 157 5.26 0.08 -7.65
CA SER A 157 5.42 -1.08 -6.78
C SER A 157 6.29 -2.16 -7.42
N GLY A 158 6.07 -2.45 -8.72
CA GLY A 158 6.89 -3.40 -9.48
C GLY A 158 8.33 -2.92 -9.67
N GLY A 159 8.52 -1.62 -9.92
CA GLY A 159 9.84 -1.02 -10.03
C GLY A 159 10.64 -1.10 -8.72
N VAL A 160 10.01 -0.78 -7.58
CA VAL A 160 10.65 -0.88 -6.26
C VAL A 160 10.96 -2.35 -5.93
N GLY A 161 10.03 -3.28 -6.23
CA GLY A 161 10.28 -4.72 -6.06
C GLY A 161 11.45 -5.21 -6.90
N ALA A 162 11.51 -4.82 -8.19
CA ALA A 162 12.60 -5.19 -9.08
C ALA A 162 13.94 -4.58 -8.65
N LEU A 163 13.95 -3.34 -8.15
CA LEU A 163 15.14 -2.72 -7.58
C LEU A 163 15.68 -3.54 -6.39
N ALA A 164 14.79 -3.93 -5.47
CA ALA A 164 15.15 -4.76 -4.33
C ALA A 164 15.77 -6.09 -4.78
N GLY A 165 15.15 -6.75 -5.78
CA GLY A 165 15.69 -7.98 -6.35
C GLY A 165 17.05 -7.79 -7.02
N GLY A 166 17.22 -6.73 -7.81
CA GLY A 166 18.50 -6.42 -8.47
C GLY A 166 19.63 -6.13 -7.48
N LEU A 167 19.31 -5.52 -6.34
CA LEU A 167 20.27 -5.28 -5.27
C LEU A 167 20.70 -6.57 -4.54
N LEU A 168 19.93 -7.66 -4.57
CA LEU A 168 20.36 -8.94 -4.00
C LEU A 168 21.47 -9.63 -4.80
N VAL A 169 21.61 -9.27 -6.07
CA VAL A 169 22.54 -9.94 -7.01
C VAL A 169 23.99 -9.88 -6.57
N PRO A 170 24.56 -8.71 -6.20
CA PRO A 170 25.97 -8.63 -5.78
C PRO A 170 26.29 -9.45 -4.53
N GLY A 171 25.37 -9.46 -3.56
CA GLY A 171 25.56 -10.16 -2.30
C GLY A 171 25.60 -11.68 -2.44
N ASN A 172 24.84 -12.23 -3.37
CA ASN A 172 24.69 -13.69 -3.54
C ASN A 172 25.63 -14.27 -4.60
N GLY A 173 26.14 -13.47 -5.53
CA GLY A 173 26.99 -13.89 -6.63
C GLY A 173 26.33 -14.81 -7.66
N SER A 174 25.16 -15.34 -7.37
CA SER A 174 24.31 -16.13 -8.26
C SER A 174 22.85 -16.00 -7.84
N VAL A 175 21.95 -16.01 -8.81
CA VAL A 175 20.50 -15.89 -8.59
C VAL A 175 19.84 -17.19 -8.99
N PHE A 176 19.12 -17.79 -8.05
CA PHE A 176 18.41 -19.06 -8.25
C PHE A 176 16.90 -18.88 -8.08
N PRO A 177 16.06 -19.64 -8.81
CA PRO A 177 14.60 -19.58 -8.67
C PRO A 177 14.11 -19.85 -7.23
N ILE A 178 14.81 -20.72 -6.51
CA ILE A 178 14.48 -21.09 -5.12
C ILE A 178 14.57 -19.93 -4.13
N GLN A 179 15.29 -18.87 -4.48
CA GLN A 179 15.43 -17.67 -3.63
C GLN A 179 14.17 -16.78 -3.68
N PHE A 180 13.25 -17.04 -4.62
CA PHE A 180 12.02 -16.25 -4.79
C PHE A 180 10.76 -17.12 -4.65
N PRO A 181 10.56 -17.81 -3.52
CA PRO A 181 9.35 -18.58 -3.32
C PRO A 181 8.16 -17.66 -3.11
N VAL A 182 6.97 -18.12 -3.50
CA VAL A 182 5.73 -17.36 -3.36
C VAL A 182 5.40 -17.05 -1.90
N SER A 183 5.82 -17.90 -0.96
CA SER A 183 5.67 -17.70 0.48
C SER A 183 6.28 -16.38 0.97
N GLU A 184 7.38 -15.94 0.38
CA GLU A 184 8.00 -14.66 0.74
C GLU A 184 7.16 -13.46 0.33
N SER A 185 6.36 -13.56 -0.73
CA SER A 185 5.38 -12.52 -1.07
C SER A 185 4.30 -12.37 0.03
N LEU A 186 3.91 -13.47 0.66
CA LEU A 186 2.98 -13.45 1.79
C LEU A 186 3.65 -12.88 3.04
N ALA A 187 4.92 -13.22 3.27
CA ALA A 187 5.70 -12.66 4.40
C ALA A 187 5.83 -11.13 4.27
N VAL A 188 6.17 -10.60 3.09
CA VAL A 188 6.22 -9.15 2.83
C VAL A 188 4.87 -8.48 3.08
N MET A 189 3.76 -9.11 2.66
CA MET A 189 2.43 -8.60 2.95
C MET A 189 2.17 -8.55 4.47
N SER A 190 2.53 -9.60 5.19
CA SER A 190 2.40 -9.66 6.65
C SER A 190 3.21 -8.57 7.34
N ILE A 191 4.45 -8.34 6.90
CA ILE A 191 5.30 -7.25 7.40
C ILE A 191 4.65 -5.89 7.18
N ALA A 192 4.06 -5.65 6.00
CA ALA A 192 3.38 -4.41 5.69
C ALA A 192 2.12 -4.20 6.55
N VAL A 193 1.35 -5.26 6.81
CA VAL A 193 0.16 -5.22 7.69
C VAL A 193 0.57 -4.90 9.12
N VAL A 194 1.54 -5.62 9.66
CA VAL A 194 2.05 -5.44 11.03
C VAL A 194 2.69 -4.08 11.22
N GLY A 195 3.46 -3.61 10.24
CA GLY A 195 4.06 -2.27 10.27
C GLY A 195 3.04 -1.13 10.17
N GLY A 196 1.94 -1.37 9.44
CA GLY A 196 0.90 -0.40 9.12
C GLY A 196 0.89 -0.04 7.63
N ILE A 197 -0.10 -0.56 6.89
CA ILE A 197 -0.22 -0.50 5.41
C ILE A 197 -0.16 0.93 4.85
N SER A 198 -0.59 1.92 5.61
CA SER A 198 -0.67 3.32 5.14
C SER A 198 0.59 4.15 5.40
N SER A 199 1.61 3.58 6.05
CA SER A 199 2.79 4.31 6.50
C SER A 199 4.10 3.75 5.94
N LEU A 200 4.94 4.61 5.35
CA LEU A 200 6.30 4.24 4.91
C LEU A 200 7.19 3.88 6.11
N THR A 201 7.09 4.64 7.19
CA THR A 201 7.84 4.37 8.44
C THR A 201 7.36 3.09 9.09
N GLY A 202 6.04 2.80 9.02
CA GLY A 202 5.48 1.54 9.49
C GLY A 202 6.06 0.32 8.77
N ALA A 203 6.20 0.38 7.45
CA ALA A 203 6.81 -0.71 6.68
C ALA A 203 8.27 -0.98 7.10
N VAL A 204 9.06 0.07 7.34
CA VAL A 204 10.45 -0.05 7.83
C VAL A 204 10.48 -0.66 9.23
N LEU A 205 9.64 -0.18 10.15
CA LEU A 205 9.54 -0.71 11.50
C LEU A 205 9.08 -2.17 11.51
N GLY A 206 8.09 -2.52 10.69
CA GLY A 206 7.64 -3.90 10.53
C GLY A 206 8.76 -4.83 10.07
N THR A 207 9.60 -4.36 9.13
CA THR A 207 10.76 -5.13 8.67
C THR A 207 11.82 -5.28 9.76
N ILE A 208 12.16 -4.22 10.50
CA ILE A 208 13.14 -4.27 11.59
C ILE A 208 12.68 -5.26 12.67
N ILE A 209 11.40 -5.26 13.02
CA ILE A 209 10.88 -6.11 14.09
C ILE A 209 10.71 -7.57 13.62
N LEU A 210 10.09 -7.79 12.44
CA LEU A 210 9.77 -9.16 12.02
C LEU A 210 10.96 -9.88 11.35
N VAL A 211 11.88 -9.14 10.75
CA VAL A 211 13.05 -9.72 10.08
C VAL A 211 14.32 -9.44 10.86
N GLY A 212 14.54 -8.19 11.31
CA GLY A 212 15.77 -7.81 12.00
C GLY A 212 15.88 -8.37 13.40
N LEU A 213 14.83 -8.30 14.22
CA LEU A 213 14.90 -8.76 15.59
C LEU A 213 15.22 -10.26 15.73
N PRO A 214 14.60 -11.17 14.96
CA PRO A 214 14.95 -12.59 15.02
C PRO A 214 16.38 -12.91 14.59
N THR A 215 17.03 -12.07 13.79
CA THR A 215 18.43 -12.30 13.36
C THR A 215 19.44 -11.93 14.44
N VAL A 216 19.08 -11.06 15.37
CA VAL A 216 19.93 -10.66 16.52
C VAL A 216 19.92 -11.74 17.59
N PHE A 217 18.82 -12.44 17.76
CA PHE A 217 18.71 -13.57 18.68
C PHE A 217 19.07 -14.85 17.93
N GLU A 218 20.34 -15.21 17.88
CA GLU A 218 20.89 -16.42 17.23
C GLU A 218 20.46 -17.73 17.91
N SER A 219 19.27 -17.81 18.42
CA SER A 219 18.72 -19.01 19.01
C SER A 219 18.13 -19.94 17.94
N SER A 220 17.97 -21.20 18.31
CA SER A 220 17.53 -22.29 17.46
C SER A 220 16.40 -21.93 16.49
N SER A 221 16.37 -22.57 15.30
CA SER A 221 15.36 -22.40 14.26
C SER A 221 13.91 -22.39 14.77
N GLN A 222 13.64 -23.14 15.84
CA GLN A 222 12.33 -23.22 16.49
C GLN A 222 11.96 -21.92 17.21
N VAL A 223 12.89 -21.31 17.95
CA VAL A 223 12.64 -20.02 18.63
C VAL A 223 12.37 -18.92 17.63
N ARG A 224 13.05 -18.92 16.48
CA ARG A 224 12.83 -17.95 15.40
C ARG A 224 11.44 -18.07 14.77
N LEU A 225 10.95 -19.31 14.55
CA LEU A 225 9.60 -19.53 14.03
C LEU A 225 8.53 -19.12 15.06
N PHE A 226 8.72 -19.46 16.34
CA PHE A 226 7.80 -19.07 17.40
C PHE A 226 7.79 -17.57 17.62
N SER A 227 8.95 -16.91 17.67
CA SER A 227 9.03 -15.47 17.91
C SER A 227 8.40 -14.65 16.79
N SER A 228 8.58 -15.05 15.53
CA SER A 228 7.96 -14.36 14.39
C SER A 228 6.44 -14.57 14.35
N GLY A 229 5.95 -15.79 14.56
CA GLY A 229 4.51 -16.09 14.54
C GLY A 229 3.78 -15.49 15.74
N LEU A 230 4.30 -15.70 16.95
CA LEU A 230 3.72 -15.16 18.17
C LEU A 230 3.82 -13.63 18.22
N GLY A 231 4.96 -13.06 17.80
CA GLY A 231 5.14 -11.62 17.70
C GLY A 231 4.12 -10.98 16.75
N MET A 232 3.89 -11.60 15.59
CA MET A 232 2.87 -11.14 14.64
C MET A 232 1.46 -11.21 15.25
N LEU A 233 1.11 -12.28 15.95
CA LEU A 233 -0.19 -12.45 16.60
C LEU A 233 -0.40 -11.40 17.69
N ILE A 234 0.60 -11.15 18.53
CA ILE A 234 0.55 -10.13 19.58
C ILE A 234 0.34 -8.75 18.97
N VAL A 235 1.11 -8.40 17.92
CA VAL A 235 0.98 -7.08 17.28
C VAL A 235 -0.40 -6.89 16.65
N LEU A 236 -0.93 -7.89 15.97
CA LEU A 236 -2.26 -7.79 15.35
C LEU A 236 -3.39 -7.72 16.40
N MET A 237 -3.22 -8.37 17.54
CA MET A 237 -4.22 -8.39 18.62
C MET A 237 -4.25 -7.07 19.40
N TYR A 238 -3.09 -6.51 19.73
CA TYR A 238 -2.99 -5.30 20.56
C TYR A 238 -2.92 -4.00 19.75
N PHE A 239 -2.46 -4.06 18.49
CA PHE A 239 -2.25 -2.88 17.65
C PHE A 239 -2.95 -3.00 16.29
N PRO A 240 -4.29 -2.88 16.24
CA PRO A 240 -5.05 -3.01 14.99
C PRO A 240 -4.68 -1.97 13.93
N GLY A 241 -4.05 -0.84 14.34
CA GLY A 241 -3.48 0.17 13.44
C GLY A 241 -2.05 -0.12 12.98
N GLY A 242 -1.46 -1.26 13.37
CA GLY A 242 -0.05 -1.61 13.15
C GLY A 242 0.91 -0.91 14.13
N LEU A 243 2.19 -1.30 14.05
CA LEU A 243 3.27 -0.77 14.91
C LEU A 243 3.45 0.75 14.82
N ILE A 244 3.01 1.36 13.72
CA ILE A 244 3.06 2.81 13.55
C ILE A 244 2.19 3.56 14.59
N SER A 245 1.14 2.93 15.11
CA SER A 245 0.30 3.53 16.16
C SER A 245 1.08 3.76 17.46
N LEU A 246 2.02 2.85 17.79
CA LEU A 246 2.92 3.03 18.94
C LEU A 246 3.80 4.26 18.80
N VAL A 247 4.35 4.48 17.60
CA VAL A 247 5.19 5.65 17.32
C VAL A 247 4.38 6.93 17.41
N HIS A 248 3.14 6.94 16.88
CA HIS A 248 2.27 8.11 16.98
C HIS A 248 1.88 8.38 18.43
N ASN A 249 1.45 7.36 19.15
CA ASN A 249 1.09 7.51 20.57
C ASN A 249 2.28 7.96 21.43
N GLY A 250 3.47 7.36 21.20
CA GLY A 250 4.70 7.76 21.88
C GLY A 250 5.12 9.20 21.56
N ARG A 251 5.03 9.61 20.30
CA ARG A 251 5.27 10.99 19.89
C ARG A 251 4.30 11.96 20.55
N ASP A 252 3.01 11.62 20.54
CA ASP A 252 1.98 12.48 21.07
C ASP A 252 2.08 12.60 22.60
N ALA A 253 2.42 11.49 23.28
CA ALA A 253 2.73 11.50 24.70
C ALA A 253 3.99 12.34 25.03
N PHE A 254 5.03 12.23 24.18
CA PHE A 254 6.23 13.04 24.33
C PHE A 254 5.98 14.53 24.09
N LEU A 255 5.19 14.86 23.08
CA LEU A 255 4.82 16.24 22.78
C LEU A 255 3.93 16.86 23.88
N THR A 256 2.99 16.10 24.45
CA THR A 256 2.19 16.55 25.61
C THR A 256 3.07 16.76 26.83
N TRP A 257 3.98 15.83 27.13
CA TRP A 257 4.93 16.00 28.22
C TRP A 257 5.85 17.21 28.03
N LEU A 258 6.28 17.50 26.80
CA LEU A 258 7.08 18.68 26.46
C LEU A 258 6.27 19.97 26.60
N ALA A 259 5.02 19.95 26.14
CA ALA A 259 4.10 21.09 26.24
C ALA A 259 3.81 21.45 27.70
N GLU A 260 3.59 20.45 28.57
CA GLU A 260 3.41 20.64 30.00
C GLU A 260 4.65 21.24 30.69
N ARG A 261 5.86 20.86 30.24
CA ARG A 261 7.12 21.42 30.79
C ARG A 261 7.45 22.83 30.33
N THR A 262 7.01 23.21 29.14
CA THR A 262 7.33 24.50 28.51
C THR A 262 6.23 25.56 28.73
N GLU A 263 5.16 25.25 29.52
CA GLU A 263 3.97 26.06 29.63
C GLU A 263 3.42 26.54 28.26
N TRP A 264 3.82 25.82 27.20
CA TRP A 264 3.39 26.14 25.85
C TRP A 264 1.91 25.74 25.69
N THR A 265 1.04 26.76 25.83
CA THR A 265 -0.34 26.56 25.37
C THR A 265 -0.33 26.53 23.85
N PRO A 266 -0.74 25.39 23.22
CA PRO A 266 -0.88 25.36 21.78
C PRO A 266 -1.76 26.55 21.39
N PRO A 267 -1.38 27.32 20.33
CA PRO A 267 -2.26 28.36 19.81
C PRO A 267 -3.60 27.66 19.61
N ALA A 268 -4.64 28.21 20.28
CA ALA A 268 -5.98 27.62 20.31
C ALA A 268 -6.23 27.17 18.89
N LYS A 269 -6.36 25.84 18.68
CA LYS A 269 -6.58 25.19 17.35
C LYS A 269 -7.60 26.06 16.70
N GLY A 270 -7.14 26.90 15.75
CA GLY A 270 -7.87 28.11 15.34
C GLY A 270 -9.31 27.68 15.18
N GLN A 271 -10.12 28.21 16.03
CA GLN A 271 -11.44 27.70 16.41
C GLN A 271 -11.98 26.99 15.20
N GLN A 272 -11.91 25.61 15.24
CA GLN A 272 -12.78 24.82 14.35
C GLN A 272 -14.10 25.49 14.60
N GLY A 273 -14.39 26.44 13.66
CA GLY A 273 -15.16 27.64 13.91
C GLY A 273 -16.24 27.23 14.83
N THR A 274 -16.22 27.77 16.04
CA THR A 274 -17.10 27.39 17.13
C THR A 274 -18.25 26.83 16.38
N VAL A 275 -18.47 25.48 16.43
CA VAL A 275 -19.77 24.99 15.97
C VAL A 275 -20.62 25.89 16.82
N ALA A 276 -20.95 27.02 16.20
CA ALA A 276 -21.72 28.03 16.85
C ALA A 276 -22.83 27.17 17.36
N THR A 277 -22.81 26.93 18.67
CA THR A 277 -23.88 26.19 19.28
C THR A 277 -25.02 26.90 18.61
N LEU A 278 -25.45 26.27 17.48
CA LEU A 278 -26.60 26.72 16.76
C LEU A 278 -27.58 26.59 17.91
N SER A 279 -27.63 27.67 18.72
CA SER A 279 -28.72 27.86 19.63
C SER A 279 -29.83 27.44 18.75
N ALA A 280 -30.39 26.23 19.04
CA ALA A 280 -31.49 25.76 18.28
C ALA A 280 -32.36 27.01 18.20
N ARG A 281 -32.19 27.76 17.12
CA ARG A 281 -33.20 28.69 16.73
C ARG A 281 -34.32 27.73 16.51
N THR A 282 -35.07 27.56 17.57
CA THR A 282 -36.43 27.21 17.46
C THR A 282 -36.96 28.26 16.48
N HIS A 283 -36.74 28.01 15.18
CA HIS A 283 -37.60 28.61 14.21
C HIS A 283 -38.92 28.04 14.64
N SER A 284 -39.60 28.84 15.46
CA SER A 284 -41.05 28.78 15.57
C SER A 284 -41.46 28.57 14.13
N ALA A 285 -42.01 27.38 13.85
CA ALA A 285 -42.54 27.06 12.57
C ALA A 285 -43.60 28.11 12.28
N GLU A 286 -43.17 29.27 11.80
CA GLU A 286 -44.02 30.08 10.96
C GLU A 286 -44.20 29.23 9.74
N THR A 287 -45.35 28.63 9.68
CA THR A 287 -46.00 27.95 8.59
C THR A 287 -45.86 28.78 7.33
N THR A 288 -44.71 28.69 6.67
CA THR A 288 -44.48 29.32 5.38
C THR A 288 -44.54 28.20 4.38
N GLN A 289 -45.66 28.11 3.75
CA GLN A 289 -46.07 27.42 2.52
C GLN A 289 -45.34 26.11 2.16
N PRO A 290 -46.09 25.01 1.97
CA PRO A 290 -45.56 23.65 1.71
C PRO A 290 -45.22 23.41 0.25
N ASP A 291 -44.62 24.33 -0.50
CA ASP A 291 -44.68 24.21 -1.95
C ASP A 291 -43.37 24.14 -2.73
N LEU A 292 -42.22 24.09 -2.09
CA LEU A 292 -40.99 23.81 -2.84
C LEU A 292 -40.03 22.93 -1.98
N ALA A 293 -40.28 21.61 -1.97
CA ALA A 293 -39.26 20.66 -1.53
C ALA A 293 -38.06 20.80 -2.45
N ALA A 294 -36.90 21.16 -1.90
CA ALA A 294 -35.65 21.27 -2.67
C ALA A 294 -35.20 19.91 -3.19
N LEU A 295 -35.57 18.85 -2.48
CA LEU A 295 -35.32 17.47 -2.87
C LEU A 295 -36.46 16.60 -2.36
N THR A 296 -37.04 15.78 -3.24
CA THR A 296 -38.03 14.75 -2.89
C THR A 296 -37.63 13.44 -3.54
N ALA A 297 -37.49 12.41 -2.76
CA ALA A 297 -37.29 11.05 -3.24
C ALA A 297 -38.42 10.17 -2.65
N ASN A 298 -39.20 9.55 -3.51
CA ASN A 298 -40.35 8.76 -3.13
C ASN A 298 -40.12 7.30 -3.48
N ASP A 299 -40.45 6.41 -2.55
CA ASP A 299 -40.45 4.97 -2.73
C ASP A 299 -39.16 4.39 -3.31
N VAL A 300 -38.00 4.88 -2.82
CA VAL A 300 -36.69 4.45 -3.29
C VAL A 300 -36.44 3.02 -2.84
N ALA A 301 -36.25 2.11 -3.80
CA ALA A 301 -35.90 0.72 -3.56
C ALA A 301 -34.60 0.39 -4.23
N VAL A 302 -33.63 -0.18 -3.48
CA VAL A 302 -32.31 -0.57 -4.00
C VAL A 302 -32.03 -2.01 -3.66
N SER A 303 -31.66 -2.80 -4.67
CA SER A 303 -31.25 -4.19 -4.48
C SER A 303 -29.85 -4.46 -5.05
N PHE A 304 -29.05 -5.27 -4.35
CA PHE A 304 -27.75 -5.75 -4.80
C PHE A 304 -27.76 -7.28 -4.89
N GLY A 305 -27.62 -7.82 -6.10
CA GLY A 305 -27.52 -9.27 -6.30
C GLY A 305 -28.69 -10.07 -5.67
N GLY A 306 -29.92 -9.54 -5.77
CA GLY A 306 -31.10 -10.17 -5.21
C GLY A 306 -31.37 -9.89 -3.72
N ARG A 307 -30.51 -9.14 -3.05
CA ARG A 307 -30.71 -8.66 -1.66
C ARG A 307 -31.22 -7.22 -1.69
N LEU A 308 -32.42 -7.02 -1.12
CA LEU A 308 -33.02 -5.70 -0.94
C LEU A 308 -32.26 -4.94 0.15
N ALA A 309 -31.58 -3.87 -0.22
CA ALA A 309 -30.79 -3.02 0.69
C ALA A 309 -31.59 -1.82 1.21
N VAL A 310 -32.53 -1.31 0.41
CA VAL A 310 -33.51 -0.28 0.77
C VAL A 310 -34.85 -0.70 0.21
N ALA A 311 -35.89 -0.71 1.03
CA ALA A 311 -37.22 -1.17 0.69
C ALA A 311 -38.22 0.00 0.81
N GLY A 312 -38.42 0.75 -0.30
CA GLY A 312 -39.47 1.75 -0.36
C GLY A 312 -39.29 2.93 0.62
N ALA A 313 -38.07 3.51 0.68
CA ALA A 313 -37.82 4.64 1.53
C ALA A 313 -38.17 5.97 0.85
N SER A 314 -38.89 6.85 1.55
CA SER A 314 -39.19 8.20 1.06
C SER A 314 -38.56 9.25 1.95
N ILE A 315 -38.01 10.30 1.35
CA ILE A 315 -37.37 11.42 2.03
C ILE A 315 -37.70 12.73 1.30
N GLY A 316 -38.02 13.77 2.07
CA GLY A 316 -38.22 15.13 1.59
C GLY A 316 -37.27 16.07 2.33
N VAL A 317 -36.70 17.03 1.62
CA VAL A 317 -35.84 18.09 2.18
C VAL A 317 -36.32 19.43 1.67
N GLY A 318 -36.70 20.31 2.56
CA GLY A 318 -37.13 21.69 2.26
C GLY A 318 -35.95 22.59 1.88
N GLN A 319 -36.24 23.71 1.26
CA GLN A 319 -35.19 24.70 0.90
C GLN A 319 -34.55 25.27 2.18
N GLY A 320 -33.23 25.16 2.31
CA GLY A 320 -32.46 25.59 3.48
C GLY A 320 -32.56 24.64 4.69
N GLU A 321 -33.19 23.48 4.55
CA GLU A 321 -33.33 22.46 5.59
C GLU A 321 -32.14 21.50 5.56
N ILE A 322 -31.74 21.03 6.75
CA ILE A 322 -30.74 19.98 6.93
C ILE A 322 -31.43 18.78 7.56
N VAL A 323 -31.52 17.67 6.83
CA VAL A 323 -32.11 16.42 7.29
C VAL A 323 -31.05 15.40 7.62
N GLY A 324 -31.08 14.80 8.80
CA GLY A 324 -30.15 13.76 9.25
C GLY A 324 -30.78 12.36 9.17
N LEU A 325 -30.10 11.41 8.52
CA LEU A 325 -30.48 9.99 8.48
C LEU A 325 -29.87 9.25 9.66
N ILE A 326 -30.69 8.78 10.60
CA ILE A 326 -30.28 8.04 11.79
C ILE A 326 -30.77 6.59 11.70
N GLY A 327 -29.97 5.64 12.16
CA GLY A 327 -30.34 4.23 12.20
C GLY A 327 -29.12 3.33 12.48
N THR A 328 -29.38 2.04 12.73
CA THR A 328 -28.36 1.04 13.02
C THR A 328 -27.43 0.78 11.82
N ASN A 329 -26.25 0.16 12.06
CA ASN A 329 -25.37 -0.26 10.98
C ASN A 329 -26.07 -1.33 10.13
N GLY A 330 -26.05 -1.16 8.80
CA GLY A 330 -26.77 -2.05 7.89
C GLY A 330 -28.21 -1.63 7.54
N ALA A 331 -28.75 -0.55 8.13
CA ALA A 331 -30.11 -0.06 7.87
C ALA A 331 -30.30 0.61 6.48
N GLY A 332 -29.32 0.53 5.58
CA GLY A 332 -29.44 1.09 4.22
C GLY A 332 -29.22 2.60 4.09
N LYS A 333 -28.80 3.33 5.15
CA LYS A 333 -28.61 4.79 5.12
C LYS A 333 -27.70 5.27 3.99
N THR A 334 -26.51 4.68 3.90
CA THR A 334 -25.53 5.02 2.85
C THR A 334 -26.04 4.64 1.47
N THR A 335 -26.77 3.54 1.37
CA THR A 335 -27.38 3.09 0.12
C THR A 335 -28.45 4.06 -0.35
N LEU A 336 -29.31 4.53 0.56
CA LEU A 336 -30.33 5.53 0.25
C LEU A 336 -29.68 6.85 -0.20
N MET A 337 -28.65 7.34 0.53
CA MET A 337 -27.91 8.53 0.13
C MET A 337 -27.28 8.40 -1.26
N ASN A 338 -26.67 7.24 -1.55
CA ASN A 338 -26.06 6.96 -2.85
C ASN A 338 -27.11 6.90 -3.98
N ALA A 339 -28.30 6.34 -3.71
CA ALA A 339 -29.38 6.31 -4.67
C ALA A 339 -29.91 7.71 -4.96
N VAL A 340 -30.20 8.49 -3.93
CA VAL A 340 -30.67 9.90 -4.06
C VAL A 340 -29.61 10.77 -4.77
N SER A 341 -28.32 10.49 -4.57
CA SER A 341 -27.23 11.20 -5.23
C SER A 341 -26.91 10.66 -6.64
N GLY A 342 -27.61 9.65 -7.14
CA GLY A 342 -27.41 9.07 -8.47
C GLY A 342 -26.19 8.14 -8.61
N PHE A 343 -25.54 7.75 -7.51
CA PHE A 343 -24.40 6.82 -7.54
C PHE A 343 -24.83 5.35 -7.64
N VAL A 344 -26.08 5.05 -7.29
CA VAL A 344 -26.65 3.71 -7.36
C VAL A 344 -28.01 3.82 -8.03
N PRO A 345 -28.33 2.98 -9.03
CA PRO A 345 -29.67 2.96 -9.63
C PRO A 345 -30.71 2.48 -8.59
N SER A 346 -31.81 3.18 -8.52
CA SER A 346 -32.96 2.85 -7.68
C SER A 346 -34.03 2.14 -8.51
#